data_dd125b39b423f3c6f9e31d7e49dd6441
#
_entry.id   dd125b39b423f3c6f9e31d7e49dd6441
#
_cell.length_a   1.000
_cell.length_b   1.000
_cell.length_c   1.000
_cell.angle_alpha   90.00
_cell.angle_beta   90.00
_cell.angle_gamma   90.00
#
_symmetry.space_group_name_H-M   'P 1'
#
loop_
_entity.id
_entity.type
_entity.pdbx_description
1 polymer ?
#
loop_
_entity_poly.entity_id
_entity_poly.type
_entity_poly.pdbx_seq_one_letter_code
_entity_poly.pdbx_strand_id
1 'polypeptide(L)'
;MTFLGFSGGLPFLLVFSTLTAWLTEWNVSRSTIGFFAWIGITYSTKVLWAPVVDSIPIPFLTKTLGQRRSWMLIGQMGIALGLVLMSLIGPSDLLILSCCAFLVAFSSATQDVAIDAFRIESAEPEYQGAMSAAYVFGYRLALLIAGAGALYLAEYFSWTIAYITMATLMLVGVITVILVAEPDRQSESFQLELSPIGLRRWFTRAVAGPFVDFFSRNGKVAFIILLFIAVFRLSDIAMGIMANPFYLDMGYTKIEIANVAKVFGFFMSIAGSLICGVLVVKWGLMRPLFIGAVAVSITNLLFASLSVLEPKVSYLAIVISADNLSGGFAATAFIAYLSSLTNRAYTATQYALFSSLMTLPGKFISGFSGLVVDNFGYFEFFVVAAMLGIPAILLVVWLSRYEQAQLASQP
;
A
#
# COMPACT_ATOMS: atom_id res chain seq x y z
N MET A 1 14.02 7.85 -2.66
CA MET A 1 12.80 7.03 -2.50
C MET A 1 12.58 6.58 -1.07
N THR A 2 13.60 6.17 -0.30
CA THR A 2 13.42 5.71 1.09
C THR A 2 12.68 6.74 1.98
N PHE A 3 13.08 8.00 1.95
CA PHE A 3 12.44 9.06 2.76
C PHE A 3 11.02 9.40 2.28
N LEU A 4 10.72 9.29 0.99
CA LEU A 4 9.35 9.42 0.47
C LEU A 4 8.50 8.21 0.88
N GLY A 5 9.06 7.00 0.84
CA GLY A 5 8.41 5.81 1.38
C GLY A 5 8.12 5.92 2.87
N PHE A 6 9.04 6.50 3.64
CA PHE A 6 8.85 6.80 5.06
C PHE A 6 7.64 7.73 5.29
N SER A 7 7.58 8.85 4.55
CA SER A 7 6.45 9.77 4.69
C SER A 7 5.11 9.17 4.23
N GLY A 8 5.12 8.24 3.25
CA GLY A 8 3.92 7.51 2.82
C GLY A 8 3.43 6.49 3.86
N GLY A 9 4.34 5.80 4.53
CA GLY A 9 3.99 4.78 5.52
C GLY A 9 3.57 5.33 6.89
N LEU A 10 4.10 6.50 7.27
CA LEU A 10 3.94 7.04 8.62
C LEU A 10 2.47 7.25 9.04
N PRO A 11 1.58 7.87 8.24
CA PRO A 11 0.21 8.14 8.65
C PRO A 11 -0.66 6.88 8.75
N PHE A 12 -0.29 5.79 8.06
CA PHE A 12 -1.16 4.63 7.89
C PHE A 12 -1.60 4.02 9.23
N LEU A 13 -0.67 3.65 10.10
CA LEU A 13 -1.04 3.05 11.39
C LEU A 13 -1.65 4.07 12.37
N LEU A 14 -1.35 5.36 12.21
CA LEU A 14 -1.86 6.42 13.08
C LEU A 14 -3.37 6.69 12.91
N VAL A 15 -3.95 6.27 11.79
CA VAL A 15 -5.42 6.30 11.56
C VAL A 15 -6.06 4.92 11.67
N PHE A 16 -5.28 3.86 11.92
CA PHE A 16 -5.76 2.48 12.10
C PHE A 16 -5.35 1.92 13.46
N SER A 17 -4.41 0.99 13.51
CA SER A 17 -4.12 0.22 14.71
C SER A 17 -3.63 1.06 15.89
N THR A 18 -2.89 2.13 15.67
CA THR A 18 -2.46 3.06 16.74
C THR A 18 -3.64 3.87 17.27
N LEU A 19 -4.51 4.36 16.38
CA LEU A 19 -5.73 5.06 16.79
C LEU A 19 -6.69 4.14 17.55
N THR A 20 -6.87 2.90 17.09
CA THR A 20 -7.75 1.96 17.78
C THR A 20 -7.24 1.63 19.18
N ALA A 21 -5.93 1.56 19.41
CA ALA A 21 -5.35 1.41 20.74
C ALA A 21 -5.71 2.61 21.64
N TRP A 22 -5.54 3.83 21.13
CA TRP A 22 -5.92 5.05 21.85
C TRP A 22 -7.40 5.09 22.22
N LEU A 23 -8.30 4.81 21.25
CA LEU A 23 -9.74 4.75 21.48
C LEU A 23 -10.13 3.65 22.50
N THR A 24 -9.40 2.54 22.49
CA THR A 24 -9.63 1.43 23.45
C THR A 24 -9.28 1.83 24.88
N GLU A 25 -8.18 2.53 25.10
CA GLU A 25 -7.80 3.06 26.44
C GLU A 25 -8.83 4.08 26.95
N TRP A 26 -9.47 4.82 26.06
CA TRP A 26 -10.56 5.73 26.40
C TRP A 26 -11.92 5.05 26.57
N ASN A 27 -11.96 3.71 26.59
CA ASN A 27 -13.18 2.90 26.73
C ASN A 27 -14.26 3.21 25.68
N VAL A 28 -13.84 3.61 24.46
CA VAL A 28 -14.76 3.81 23.33
C VAL A 28 -15.34 2.45 22.92
N SER A 29 -16.63 2.41 22.60
CA SER A 29 -17.30 1.17 22.23
C SER A 29 -16.70 0.50 21.00
N ARG A 30 -16.65 -0.83 20.98
CA ARG A 30 -16.12 -1.63 19.85
C ARG A 30 -16.80 -1.29 18.53
N SER A 31 -18.11 -1.03 18.56
CA SER A 31 -18.88 -0.61 17.39
C SER A 31 -18.37 0.73 16.84
N THR A 32 -18.13 1.71 17.70
CA THR A 32 -17.60 3.02 17.29
C THR A 32 -16.18 2.89 16.73
N ILE A 33 -15.32 2.09 17.36
CA ILE A 33 -13.97 1.78 16.85
C ILE A 33 -14.08 1.14 15.45
N GLY A 34 -15.05 0.26 15.24
CA GLY A 34 -15.32 -0.36 13.95
C GLY A 34 -15.64 0.67 12.85
N PHE A 35 -16.40 1.74 13.15
CA PHE A 35 -16.69 2.79 12.16
C PHE A 35 -15.43 3.55 11.72
N PHE A 36 -14.44 3.72 12.59
CA PHE A 36 -13.16 4.32 12.20
C PHE A 36 -12.42 3.49 11.13
N ALA A 37 -12.66 2.17 11.05
CA ALA A 37 -12.07 1.34 9.99
C ALA A 37 -12.55 1.75 8.58
N TRP A 38 -13.73 2.36 8.44
CA TRP A 38 -14.23 2.86 7.15
C TRP A 38 -13.37 3.99 6.56
N ILE A 39 -12.60 4.71 7.39
CA ILE A 39 -11.60 5.67 6.93
C ILE A 39 -10.63 5.01 5.93
N GLY A 40 -10.40 3.70 6.10
CA GLY A 40 -9.58 2.90 5.20
C GLY A 40 -10.07 2.79 3.76
N ILE A 41 -11.35 3.01 3.52
CA ILE A 41 -11.92 3.02 2.16
C ILE A 41 -11.30 4.15 1.34
N THR A 42 -10.93 5.27 1.97
CA THR A 42 -10.28 6.41 1.34
C THR A 42 -9.04 5.99 0.55
N TYR A 43 -8.20 5.11 1.09
CA TYR A 43 -7.01 4.61 0.40
C TYR A 43 -7.33 3.75 -0.83
N SER A 44 -8.49 3.10 -0.85
CA SER A 44 -8.90 2.26 -1.98
C SER A 44 -9.68 3.04 -3.05
N THR A 45 -10.19 4.23 -2.71
CA THR A 45 -10.95 5.08 -3.64
C THR A 45 -10.13 6.23 -4.21
N LYS A 46 -8.83 6.28 -3.94
CA LYS A 46 -7.93 7.35 -4.42
C LYS A 46 -7.92 7.52 -5.94
N VAL A 47 -8.30 6.49 -6.69
CA VAL A 47 -8.47 6.55 -8.14
C VAL A 47 -9.47 7.63 -8.59
N LEU A 48 -10.47 7.96 -7.75
CA LEU A 48 -11.50 8.94 -8.10
C LEU A 48 -10.96 10.37 -8.23
N TRP A 49 -9.90 10.71 -7.47
CA TRP A 49 -9.27 12.04 -7.55
C TRP A 49 -7.84 12.03 -8.09
N ALA A 50 -7.29 10.86 -8.40
CA ALA A 50 -5.98 10.77 -9.05
C ALA A 50 -5.87 11.61 -10.34
N PRO A 51 -6.93 11.72 -11.20
CA PRO A 51 -6.90 12.62 -12.36
C PRO A 51 -6.68 14.09 -11.99
N VAL A 52 -7.16 14.52 -10.82
CA VAL A 52 -6.94 15.88 -10.30
C VAL A 52 -5.45 16.09 -9.98
N VAL A 53 -4.85 15.14 -9.27
CA VAL A 53 -3.41 15.15 -8.93
C VAL A 53 -2.53 15.13 -10.18
N ASP A 54 -2.99 14.41 -11.21
CA ASP A 54 -2.26 14.26 -12.47
C ASP A 54 -2.31 15.53 -13.32
N SER A 55 -3.47 16.20 -13.40
CA SER A 55 -3.76 17.23 -14.40
C SER A 55 -3.82 18.64 -13.84
N ILE A 56 -4.20 18.85 -12.56
CA ILE A 56 -4.44 20.18 -12.03
C ILE A 56 -3.19 20.73 -11.35
N PRO A 57 -2.64 21.86 -11.83
CA PRO A 57 -1.53 22.53 -11.18
C PRO A 57 -2.03 23.27 -9.92
N ILE A 58 -1.25 23.23 -8.87
CA ILE A 58 -1.52 24.01 -7.65
C ILE A 58 -0.99 25.43 -7.85
N PRO A 59 -1.84 26.48 -7.72
CA PRO A 59 -1.40 27.86 -7.88
C PRO A 59 -0.16 28.17 -7.03
N PHE A 60 0.77 28.93 -7.59
CA PHE A 60 2.05 29.32 -7.00
C PHE A 60 3.04 28.19 -6.77
N LEU A 61 2.62 27.06 -6.15
CA LEU A 61 3.49 25.94 -5.81
C LEU A 61 4.02 25.19 -7.03
N THR A 62 3.16 24.91 -8.01
CA THR A 62 3.59 24.14 -9.21
C THR A 62 4.61 24.91 -10.05
N LYS A 63 4.56 26.26 -10.02
CA LYS A 63 5.55 27.08 -10.75
C LYS A 63 6.95 27.01 -10.13
N THR A 64 7.03 26.81 -8.81
CA THR A 64 8.30 26.81 -8.06
C THR A 64 8.86 25.42 -7.81
N LEU A 65 7.98 24.46 -7.53
CA LEU A 65 8.36 23.10 -7.14
C LEU A 65 8.12 22.06 -8.23
N GLY A 66 7.24 22.33 -9.20
CA GLY A 66 6.75 21.32 -10.12
C GLY A 66 5.45 20.65 -9.65
N GLN A 67 4.86 19.81 -10.51
CA GLN A 67 3.52 19.21 -10.26
C GLN A 67 3.56 18.19 -9.14
N ARG A 68 4.45 17.20 -9.21
CA ARG A 68 4.50 16.08 -8.26
C ARG A 68 4.89 16.55 -6.86
N ARG A 69 5.91 17.37 -6.79
CA ARG A 69 6.40 17.93 -5.53
C ARG A 69 5.36 18.79 -4.83
N SER A 70 4.58 19.58 -5.58
CA SER A 70 3.52 20.42 -5.03
C SER A 70 2.40 19.60 -4.39
N TRP A 71 1.94 18.54 -5.06
CA TRP A 71 0.91 17.66 -4.52
C TRP A 71 1.41 16.83 -3.33
N MET A 72 2.66 16.35 -3.36
CA MET A 72 3.29 15.70 -2.21
C MET A 72 3.34 16.65 -1.00
N LEU A 73 3.79 17.88 -1.21
CA LEU A 73 3.91 18.87 -0.12
C LEU A 73 2.55 19.18 0.53
N ILE A 74 1.49 19.40 -0.28
CA ILE A 74 0.13 19.65 0.27
C ILE A 74 -0.36 18.42 1.03
N GLY A 75 -0.16 17.22 0.51
CA GLY A 75 -0.50 15.97 1.21
C GLY A 75 0.21 15.89 2.56
N GLN A 76 1.52 16.14 2.60
CA GLN A 76 2.33 16.11 3.83
C GLN A 76 1.90 17.15 4.86
N MET A 77 1.58 18.37 4.41
CA MET A 77 1.05 19.41 5.29
C MET A 77 -0.33 19.06 5.84
N GLY A 78 -1.20 18.48 5.02
CA GLY A 78 -2.51 17.98 5.45
C GLY A 78 -2.41 16.85 6.48
N ILE A 79 -1.47 15.91 6.31
CA ILE A 79 -1.19 14.86 7.29
C ILE A 79 -0.69 15.46 8.60
N ALA A 80 0.33 16.32 8.55
CA ALA A 80 0.91 16.94 9.74
C ALA A 80 -0.15 17.75 10.51
N LEU A 81 -0.94 18.57 9.81
CA LEU A 81 -2.04 19.32 10.40
C LEU A 81 -3.08 18.40 11.06
N GLY A 82 -3.53 17.36 10.33
CA GLY A 82 -4.51 16.41 10.85
C GLY A 82 -4.01 15.68 12.09
N LEU A 83 -2.73 15.24 12.13
CA LEU A 83 -2.13 14.60 13.31
C LEU A 83 -2.04 15.55 14.51
N VAL A 84 -1.66 16.81 14.28
CA VAL A 84 -1.66 17.85 15.35
C VAL A 84 -3.09 18.08 15.87
N LEU A 85 -4.08 18.21 14.99
CA LEU A 85 -5.48 18.38 15.41
C LEU A 85 -5.97 17.16 16.20
N MET A 86 -5.67 15.92 15.74
CA MET A 86 -6.00 14.69 16.49
C MET A 86 -5.37 14.72 17.88
N SER A 87 -4.12 15.17 18.02
CA SER A 87 -3.43 15.23 19.31
C SER A 87 -4.06 16.20 20.30
N LEU A 88 -4.63 17.32 19.80
CA LEU A 88 -5.24 18.36 20.62
C LEU A 88 -6.68 18.03 21.03
N ILE A 89 -7.45 17.39 20.12
CA ILE A 89 -8.86 17.06 20.33
C ILE A 89 -8.99 15.78 21.14
N GLY A 90 -8.19 14.77 20.80
CA GLY A 90 -8.27 13.47 21.43
C GLY A 90 -9.65 12.80 21.28
N PRO A 91 -9.91 11.70 22.02
CA PRO A 91 -11.21 10.99 22.00
C PRO A 91 -12.35 11.73 22.73
N SER A 92 -12.14 12.95 23.23
CA SER A 92 -13.17 13.75 23.90
C SER A 92 -14.32 14.14 22.95
N ASP A 93 -14.03 14.33 21.66
CA ASP A 93 -15.02 14.55 20.60
C ASP A 93 -14.73 13.61 19.42
N LEU A 94 -15.45 12.48 19.40
CA LEU A 94 -15.26 11.42 18.40
C LEU A 94 -15.64 11.87 16.99
N LEU A 95 -16.57 12.81 16.84
CA LEU A 95 -16.95 13.32 15.53
C LEU A 95 -15.82 14.17 14.93
N ILE A 96 -15.30 15.13 15.69
CA ILE A 96 -14.20 15.96 15.24
C ILE A 96 -12.93 15.11 15.04
N LEU A 97 -12.65 14.18 15.95
CA LEU A 97 -11.53 13.24 15.81
C LEU A 97 -11.64 12.40 14.51
N SER A 98 -12.85 11.94 14.16
CA SER A 98 -13.06 11.19 12.91
C SER A 98 -12.84 12.06 11.67
N CYS A 99 -13.26 13.33 11.70
CA CYS A 99 -12.98 14.28 10.63
C CYS A 99 -11.48 14.54 10.47
N CYS A 100 -10.74 14.67 11.58
CA CYS A 100 -9.28 14.84 11.55
C CYS A 100 -8.59 13.56 11.02
N ALA A 101 -9.01 12.39 11.45
CA ALA A 101 -8.49 11.12 10.94
C ALA A 101 -8.80 10.92 9.44
N PHE A 102 -9.97 11.35 8.97
CA PHE A 102 -10.32 11.39 7.55
C PHE A 102 -9.42 12.36 6.79
N LEU A 103 -9.15 13.56 7.32
CA LEU A 103 -8.20 14.51 6.73
C LEU A 103 -6.82 13.88 6.57
N VAL A 104 -6.31 13.19 7.60
CA VAL A 104 -5.02 12.47 7.54
C VAL A 104 -5.07 11.41 6.45
N ALA A 105 -6.10 10.57 6.41
CA ALA A 105 -6.24 9.49 5.43
C ALA A 105 -6.37 10.00 3.98
N PHE A 106 -7.16 11.05 3.76
CA PHE A 106 -7.32 11.68 2.44
C PHE A 106 -6.03 12.32 1.95
N SER A 107 -5.35 13.08 2.83
CA SER A 107 -4.06 13.71 2.53
C SER A 107 -2.98 12.67 2.27
N SER A 108 -2.95 11.58 3.05
CA SER A 108 -2.05 10.45 2.87
C SER A 108 -2.29 9.74 1.53
N ALA A 109 -3.55 9.42 1.20
CA ALA A 109 -3.89 8.80 -0.07
C ALA A 109 -3.55 9.71 -1.27
N THR A 110 -3.70 11.04 -1.13
CA THR A 110 -3.31 12.02 -2.14
C THR A 110 -1.79 12.10 -2.30
N GLN A 111 -1.05 12.13 -1.18
CA GLN A 111 0.40 12.04 -1.18
C GLN A 111 0.90 10.76 -1.86
N ASP A 112 0.29 9.60 -1.56
CA ASP A 112 0.65 8.32 -2.16
C ASP A 112 0.52 8.35 -3.68
N VAL A 113 -0.58 8.92 -4.22
CA VAL A 113 -0.77 9.09 -5.67
C VAL A 113 0.39 9.89 -6.28
N ALA A 114 0.79 10.99 -5.64
CA ALA A 114 1.87 11.85 -6.14
C ALA A 114 3.26 11.18 -6.02
N ILE A 115 3.53 10.47 -4.91
CA ILE A 115 4.79 9.73 -4.70
C ILE A 115 4.92 8.59 -5.71
N ASP A 116 3.85 7.82 -5.94
CA ASP A 116 3.85 6.72 -6.88
C ASP A 116 4.15 7.21 -8.30
N ALA A 117 3.52 8.32 -8.72
CA ALA A 117 3.78 8.94 -10.00
C ALA A 117 5.22 9.48 -10.10
N PHE A 118 5.69 10.20 -9.07
CA PHE A 118 7.07 10.69 -8.98
C PHE A 118 8.08 9.55 -9.12
N ARG A 119 7.86 8.42 -8.43
CA ARG A 119 8.73 7.25 -8.49
C ARG A 119 8.85 6.69 -9.91
N ILE A 120 7.72 6.58 -10.60
CA ILE A 120 7.65 6.03 -11.96
C ILE A 120 8.35 6.97 -12.95
N GLU A 121 8.15 8.29 -12.80
CA GLU A 121 8.69 9.31 -13.70
C GLU A 121 10.18 9.59 -13.47
N SER A 122 10.69 9.34 -12.25
CA SER A 122 12.07 9.68 -11.85
C SER A 122 13.12 8.67 -12.28
N ALA A 123 12.74 7.49 -12.80
CA ALA A 123 13.71 6.45 -13.14
C ALA A 123 13.32 5.68 -14.41
N GLU A 124 14.32 5.19 -15.12
CA GLU A 124 14.14 4.30 -16.25
C GLU A 124 13.55 2.94 -15.81
N PRO A 125 12.93 2.18 -16.73
CA PRO A 125 12.29 0.90 -16.41
C PRO A 125 13.21 -0.09 -15.68
N GLU A 126 14.51 -0.09 -16.00
CA GLU A 126 15.52 -0.96 -15.40
C GLU A 126 15.68 -0.74 -13.89
N TYR A 127 15.49 0.49 -13.41
CA TYR A 127 15.68 0.85 -11.99
C TYR A 127 14.37 0.80 -11.19
N GLN A 128 13.22 0.51 -11.81
CA GLN A 128 11.93 0.49 -11.11
C GLN A 128 11.87 -0.52 -9.96
N GLY A 129 12.55 -1.66 -10.09
CA GLY A 129 12.68 -2.65 -9.01
C GLY A 129 13.43 -2.10 -7.80
N ALA A 130 14.57 -1.45 -8.03
CA ALA A 130 15.38 -0.84 -6.97
C ALA A 130 14.64 0.35 -6.30
N MET A 131 13.97 1.17 -7.10
CA MET A 131 13.15 2.28 -6.61
C MET A 131 11.98 1.79 -5.73
N SER A 132 11.34 0.70 -6.14
CA SER A 132 10.26 0.06 -5.38
C SER A 132 10.77 -0.55 -4.08
N ALA A 133 11.92 -1.22 -4.09
CA ALA A 133 12.55 -1.75 -2.89
C ALA A 133 12.91 -0.64 -1.89
N ALA A 134 13.51 0.45 -2.36
CA ALA A 134 13.82 1.62 -1.53
C ALA A 134 12.57 2.27 -0.92
N TYR A 135 11.50 2.38 -1.70
CA TYR A 135 10.20 2.87 -1.22
C TYR A 135 9.63 1.96 -0.13
N VAL A 136 9.56 0.64 -0.40
CA VAL A 136 9.04 -0.35 0.56
C VAL A 136 9.87 -0.37 1.84
N PHE A 137 11.18 -0.25 1.76
CA PHE A 137 12.06 -0.15 2.93
C PHE A 137 11.68 1.05 3.82
N GLY A 138 11.59 2.25 3.24
CA GLY A 138 11.18 3.45 3.98
C GLY A 138 9.78 3.34 4.57
N TYR A 139 8.83 2.81 3.79
CA TYR A 139 7.47 2.57 4.22
C TYR A 139 7.40 1.61 5.43
N ARG A 140 8.14 0.50 5.39
CA ARG A 140 8.21 -0.45 6.50
C ARG A 140 8.84 0.14 7.77
N LEU A 141 9.88 0.95 7.62
CA LEU A 141 10.48 1.67 8.74
C LEU A 141 9.48 2.62 9.40
N ALA A 142 8.70 3.34 8.59
CA ALA A 142 7.64 4.22 9.08
C ALA A 142 6.54 3.46 9.83
N LEU A 143 6.12 2.29 9.34
CA LEU A 143 5.15 1.45 10.03
C LEU A 143 5.66 1.00 11.42
N LEU A 144 6.95 0.68 11.54
CA LEU A 144 7.54 0.32 12.83
C LEU A 144 7.50 1.50 13.80
N ILE A 145 7.84 2.70 13.33
CA ILE A 145 7.86 3.92 14.15
C ILE A 145 6.43 4.36 14.50
N ALA A 146 5.50 4.36 13.55
CA ALA A 146 4.11 4.76 13.77
C ALA A 146 3.31 3.72 14.61
N GLY A 147 3.72 2.45 14.58
CA GLY A 147 3.15 1.39 15.40
C GLY A 147 3.83 1.34 16.78
N ALA A 148 5.01 0.72 16.86
CA ALA A 148 5.69 0.51 18.13
C ALA A 148 6.17 1.83 18.76
N GLY A 149 6.79 2.72 17.99
CA GLY A 149 7.30 4.00 18.50
C GLY A 149 6.21 4.88 19.09
N ALA A 150 5.05 5.00 18.41
CA ALA A 150 3.93 5.79 18.93
C ALA A 150 3.35 5.20 20.22
N LEU A 151 3.25 3.86 20.34
CA LEU A 151 2.79 3.19 21.55
C LEU A 151 3.75 3.39 22.72
N TYR A 152 5.07 3.31 22.49
CA TYR A 152 6.07 3.63 23.53
C TYR A 152 5.96 5.10 23.98
N LEU A 153 5.81 6.04 23.07
CA LEU A 153 5.63 7.44 23.42
C LEU A 153 4.33 7.68 24.20
N ALA A 154 3.25 6.97 23.84
CA ALA A 154 1.98 7.04 24.54
C ALA A 154 2.09 6.47 25.97
N GLU A 155 2.79 5.34 26.14
CA GLU A 155 3.00 4.69 27.44
C GLU A 155 3.87 5.51 28.39
N TYR A 156 5.04 6.01 27.91
CA TYR A 156 5.99 6.73 28.74
C TYR A 156 5.67 8.22 28.93
N PHE A 157 4.88 8.80 28.02
CA PHE A 157 4.53 10.22 28.07
C PHE A 157 3.02 10.43 27.95
N SER A 158 2.50 10.56 26.73
CA SER A 158 1.07 10.69 26.44
C SER A 158 0.76 10.50 24.96
N TRP A 159 -0.50 10.24 24.64
CA TRP A 159 -0.99 10.18 23.24
C TRP A 159 -0.79 11.51 22.51
N THR A 160 -0.95 12.65 23.21
CA THR A 160 -0.70 14.00 22.63
C THR A 160 0.75 14.10 22.16
N ILE A 161 1.73 13.73 23.01
CA ILE A 161 3.15 13.77 22.64
C ILE A 161 3.44 12.77 21.50
N ALA A 162 2.84 11.59 21.55
CA ALA A 162 3.01 10.59 20.50
C ALA A 162 2.58 11.14 19.12
N TYR A 163 1.37 11.69 19.02
CA TYR A 163 0.87 12.23 17.75
C TYR A 163 1.59 13.50 17.28
N ILE A 164 1.99 14.41 18.20
CA ILE A 164 2.82 15.57 17.85
C ILE A 164 4.19 15.13 17.33
N THR A 165 4.81 14.14 17.96
CA THR A 165 6.08 13.58 17.49
C THR A 165 5.93 12.99 16.08
N MET A 166 4.86 12.24 15.84
CA MET A 166 4.60 11.69 14.49
C MET A 166 4.34 12.79 13.47
N ALA A 167 3.62 13.86 13.84
CA ALA A 167 3.44 15.03 12.99
C ALA A 167 4.78 15.72 12.66
N THR A 168 5.69 15.82 13.64
CA THR A 168 7.04 16.37 13.43
C THR A 168 7.87 15.49 12.51
N LEU A 169 7.75 14.16 12.59
CA LEU A 169 8.43 13.22 11.69
C LEU A 169 7.99 13.35 10.22
N MET A 170 6.83 13.94 9.94
CA MET A 170 6.44 14.29 8.56
C MET A 170 7.40 15.30 7.92
N LEU A 171 8.17 16.07 8.70
CA LEU A 171 9.22 16.95 8.18
C LEU A 171 10.27 16.19 7.34
N VAL A 172 10.50 14.92 7.61
CA VAL A 172 11.37 14.07 6.78
C VAL A 172 10.88 14.07 5.32
N GLY A 173 9.58 13.91 5.12
CA GLY A 173 8.97 13.98 3.79
C GLY A 173 9.05 15.38 3.19
N VAL A 174 8.68 16.41 3.97
CA VAL A 174 8.69 17.81 3.53
C VAL A 174 10.09 18.24 3.08
N ILE A 175 11.12 17.97 3.88
CA ILE A 175 12.51 18.28 3.55
C ILE A 175 12.92 17.52 2.29
N THR A 176 12.55 16.24 2.17
CA THR A 176 12.86 15.44 0.99
C THR A 176 12.24 16.04 -0.27
N VAL A 177 10.95 16.43 -0.23
CA VAL A 177 10.26 17.05 -1.36
C VAL A 177 10.89 18.38 -1.78
N ILE A 178 11.43 19.16 -0.83
CA ILE A 178 12.13 20.41 -1.13
C ILE A 178 13.48 20.15 -1.81
N LEU A 179 14.19 19.10 -1.41
CA LEU A 179 15.55 18.81 -1.88
C LEU A 179 15.61 18.03 -3.20
N VAL A 180 14.63 17.17 -3.51
CA VAL A 180 14.63 16.39 -4.75
C VAL A 180 14.28 17.24 -5.96
N ALA A 181 14.80 16.89 -7.12
CA ALA A 181 14.40 17.52 -8.39
C ALA A 181 13.04 16.98 -8.86
N GLU A 182 12.24 17.86 -9.51
CA GLU A 182 11.04 17.42 -10.21
C GLU A 182 11.45 16.56 -11.43
N PRO A 183 10.84 15.39 -11.66
CA PRO A 183 11.14 14.59 -12.84
C PRO A 183 10.67 15.27 -14.12
N ASP A 184 11.38 15.02 -15.23
CA ASP A 184 10.97 15.49 -16.54
C ASP A 184 9.65 14.83 -16.95
N ARG A 185 8.65 15.66 -17.16
CA ARG A 185 7.31 15.22 -17.45
C ARG A 185 7.05 15.21 -18.96
N GLN A 186 6.69 14.03 -19.50
CA GLN A 186 6.30 13.89 -20.91
C GLN A 186 4.84 14.34 -21.17
N SER A 187 4.06 14.64 -20.12
CA SER A 187 2.66 15.05 -20.29
C SER A 187 2.54 16.53 -20.62
N GLU A 188 1.81 16.86 -21.67
CA GLU A 188 1.35 18.22 -21.92
C GLU A 188 0.55 18.73 -20.72
N SER A 189 0.98 19.85 -20.13
CA SER A 189 0.24 20.51 -19.05
C SER A 189 -1.11 20.98 -19.59
N PHE A 190 -2.17 20.23 -19.31
CA PHE A 190 -3.51 20.61 -19.73
C PHE A 190 -4.04 21.67 -18.78
N GLN A 191 -4.13 22.91 -19.23
CA GLN A 191 -4.75 24.00 -18.47
C GLN A 191 -6.26 23.76 -18.40
N LEU A 192 -6.80 23.74 -17.16
CA LEU A 192 -8.23 23.62 -16.92
C LEU A 192 -8.93 24.92 -17.34
N GLU A 193 -9.56 24.94 -18.50
CA GLU A 193 -10.48 26.02 -18.87
C GLU A 193 -11.80 25.83 -18.13
N LEU A 194 -12.17 26.80 -17.27
CA LEU A 194 -13.43 26.79 -16.51
C LEU A 194 -14.67 27.11 -17.39
N SER A 195 -14.67 26.63 -18.61
CA SER A 195 -15.83 26.66 -19.52
C SER A 195 -16.48 25.27 -19.57
N PRO A 196 -17.80 25.14 -19.87
CA PRO A 196 -18.43 23.83 -20.02
C PRO A 196 -17.75 22.93 -21.06
N ILE A 197 -17.21 23.53 -22.12
CA ILE A 197 -16.46 22.84 -23.18
C ILE A 197 -15.07 22.45 -22.66
N GLY A 198 -14.40 23.33 -21.92
CA GLY A 198 -13.11 23.05 -21.29
C GLY A 198 -13.22 21.95 -20.24
N LEU A 199 -14.26 21.98 -19.41
CA LEU A 199 -14.53 20.94 -18.40
C LEU A 199 -14.78 19.56 -19.03
N ARG A 200 -15.57 19.51 -20.11
CA ARG A 200 -15.81 18.27 -20.88
C ARG A 200 -14.51 17.74 -21.50
N ARG A 201 -13.70 18.61 -22.10
CA ARG A 201 -12.39 18.23 -22.65
C ARG A 201 -11.44 17.72 -21.58
N TRP A 202 -11.40 18.41 -20.42
CA TRP A 202 -10.62 17.96 -19.28
C TRP A 202 -11.06 16.59 -18.80
N PHE A 203 -12.37 16.37 -18.57
CA PHE A 203 -12.91 15.07 -18.14
C PHE A 203 -12.56 13.97 -19.14
N THR A 204 -12.73 14.22 -20.43
CA THR A 204 -12.40 13.23 -21.47
C THR A 204 -10.93 12.88 -21.46
N ARG A 205 -10.03 13.86 -21.30
CA ARG A 205 -8.58 13.61 -21.30
C ARG A 205 -8.07 13.10 -19.95
N ALA A 206 -8.47 13.69 -18.84
CA ALA A 206 -7.93 13.39 -17.52
C ALA A 206 -8.56 12.13 -16.89
N VAL A 207 -9.82 11.84 -17.18
CA VAL A 207 -10.54 10.68 -16.64
C VAL A 207 -10.65 9.58 -17.69
N ALA A 208 -11.31 9.83 -18.83
CA ALA A 208 -11.51 8.79 -19.84
C ALA A 208 -10.22 8.43 -20.60
N GLY A 209 -9.35 9.41 -20.86
CA GLY A 209 -8.10 9.21 -21.60
C GLY A 209 -7.20 8.11 -21.04
N PRO A 210 -6.89 8.08 -19.71
CA PRO A 210 -6.08 7.03 -19.10
C PRO A 210 -6.63 5.62 -19.30
N PHE A 211 -7.96 5.46 -19.23
CA PHE A 211 -8.62 4.17 -19.49
C PHE A 211 -8.55 3.79 -20.95
N VAL A 212 -8.91 4.72 -21.87
CA VAL A 212 -8.85 4.49 -23.30
C VAL A 212 -7.43 4.16 -23.74
N ASP A 213 -6.42 4.89 -23.25
CA ASP A 213 -5.01 4.62 -23.52
C ASP A 213 -4.61 3.21 -23.06
N PHE A 214 -4.97 2.82 -21.85
CA PHE A 214 -4.64 1.49 -21.31
C PHE A 214 -5.27 0.37 -22.16
N PHE A 215 -6.56 0.50 -22.50
CA PHE A 215 -7.27 -0.48 -23.32
C PHE A 215 -6.80 -0.48 -24.78
N SER A 216 -6.45 0.67 -25.35
CA SER A 216 -5.93 0.76 -26.72
C SER A 216 -4.55 0.12 -26.87
N ARG A 217 -3.68 0.28 -25.85
CA ARG A 217 -2.33 -0.33 -25.84
C ARG A 217 -2.37 -1.85 -25.63
N ASN A 218 -3.28 -2.33 -24.78
CA ASN A 218 -3.31 -3.73 -24.37
C ASN A 218 -4.42 -4.55 -25.06
N GLY A 219 -5.34 -3.93 -25.78
CA GLY A 219 -6.43 -4.61 -26.47
C GLY A 219 -7.26 -5.52 -25.52
N LYS A 220 -7.56 -6.73 -25.98
CA LYS A 220 -8.32 -7.71 -25.17
C LYS A 220 -7.56 -8.21 -23.95
N VAL A 221 -6.24 -8.14 -23.95
CA VAL A 221 -5.39 -8.57 -22.83
C VAL A 221 -5.51 -7.61 -21.64
N ALA A 222 -5.96 -6.37 -21.86
CA ALA A 222 -6.23 -5.41 -20.80
C ALA A 222 -7.10 -6.00 -19.67
N PHE A 223 -8.16 -6.74 -20.00
CA PHE A 223 -9.03 -7.38 -19.02
C PHE A 223 -8.32 -8.45 -18.19
N ILE A 224 -7.43 -9.23 -18.81
CA ILE A 224 -6.64 -10.25 -18.14
C ILE A 224 -5.62 -9.62 -17.20
N ILE A 225 -4.99 -8.51 -17.61
CA ILE A 225 -4.08 -7.72 -16.77
C ILE A 225 -4.83 -7.17 -15.56
N LEU A 226 -6.01 -6.57 -15.74
CA LEU A 226 -6.82 -6.04 -14.63
C LEU A 226 -7.28 -7.17 -13.69
N LEU A 227 -7.69 -8.31 -14.22
CA LEU A 227 -8.02 -9.49 -13.41
C LEU A 227 -6.80 -9.97 -12.61
N PHE A 228 -5.62 -10.04 -13.21
CA PHE A 228 -4.39 -10.39 -12.54
C PHE A 228 -4.08 -9.41 -11.39
N ILE A 229 -4.20 -8.10 -11.63
CA ILE A 229 -4.02 -7.06 -10.61
C ILE A 229 -4.99 -7.27 -9.44
N ALA A 230 -6.26 -7.57 -9.73
CA ALA A 230 -7.31 -7.76 -8.74
C ALA A 230 -7.06 -8.97 -7.82
N VAL A 231 -6.48 -10.05 -8.36
CA VAL A 231 -6.35 -11.31 -7.62
C VAL A 231 -4.95 -11.55 -7.04
N PHE A 232 -3.91 -10.81 -7.47
CA PHE A 232 -2.53 -11.07 -7.08
C PHE A 232 -2.31 -11.00 -5.55
N ARG A 233 -2.91 -10.01 -4.88
CA ARG A 233 -2.80 -9.82 -3.43
C ARG A 233 -3.95 -10.42 -2.62
N LEU A 234 -4.87 -11.13 -3.28
CA LEU A 234 -6.09 -11.63 -2.66
C LEU A 234 -5.79 -12.59 -1.50
N SER A 235 -4.90 -13.55 -1.74
CA SER A 235 -4.43 -14.53 -0.77
C SER A 235 -3.82 -13.87 0.49
N ASP A 236 -2.89 -12.96 0.29
CA ASP A 236 -2.17 -12.24 1.34
C ASP A 236 -3.11 -11.33 2.17
N ILE A 237 -3.98 -10.56 1.52
CA ILE A 237 -4.92 -9.67 2.21
C ILE A 237 -5.98 -10.46 2.99
N ALA A 238 -6.51 -11.55 2.42
CA ALA A 238 -7.51 -12.38 3.10
C ALA A 238 -6.93 -13.04 4.36
N MET A 239 -5.70 -13.53 4.28
CA MET A 239 -5.00 -14.17 5.41
C MET A 239 -4.67 -13.16 6.51
N GLY A 240 -4.18 -11.99 6.14
CA GLY A 240 -3.59 -11.02 7.08
C GLY A 240 -4.54 -10.56 8.20
N ILE A 241 -5.86 -10.54 7.98
CA ILE A 241 -6.86 -10.13 8.99
C ILE A 241 -6.94 -11.14 10.14
N MET A 242 -6.83 -12.43 9.84
CA MET A 242 -6.94 -13.49 10.85
C MET A 242 -5.60 -13.86 11.49
N ALA A 243 -4.48 -13.28 11.06
CA ALA A 243 -3.15 -13.62 11.57
C ALA A 243 -3.01 -13.36 13.09
N ASN A 244 -3.37 -12.16 13.57
CA ASN A 244 -3.26 -11.84 15.00
C ASN A 244 -4.23 -12.65 15.87
N PRO A 245 -5.55 -12.78 15.56
CA PRO A 245 -6.43 -13.71 16.24
C PRO A 245 -5.85 -15.13 16.30
N PHE A 246 -5.37 -15.65 15.20
CA PHE A 246 -4.77 -16.97 15.11
C PHE A 246 -3.61 -17.18 16.09
N TYR A 247 -2.66 -16.22 16.17
CA TYR A 247 -1.54 -16.35 17.12
C TYR A 247 -2.00 -16.41 18.57
N LEU A 248 -2.99 -15.58 18.93
CA LEU A 248 -3.54 -15.55 20.30
C LEU A 248 -4.30 -16.84 20.62
N ASP A 249 -5.12 -17.34 19.70
CA ASP A 249 -5.91 -18.56 19.86
C ASP A 249 -5.03 -19.80 19.93
N MET A 250 -3.88 -19.78 19.24
CA MET A 250 -2.84 -20.81 19.36
C MET A 250 -2.10 -20.78 20.72
N GLY A 251 -2.27 -19.72 21.53
CA GLY A 251 -1.66 -19.58 22.85
C GLY A 251 -0.32 -18.87 22.87
N TYR A 252 0.10 -18.21 21.78
CA TYR A 252 1.28 -17.35 21.79
C TYR A 252 1.03 -16.10 22.62
N THR A 253 2.01 -15.71 23.43
CA THR A 253 1.94 -14.48 24.23
C THR A 253 2.05 -13.23 23.36
N LYS A 254 1.50 -12.09 23.82
CA LYS A 254 1.63 -10.80 23.13
C LYS A 254 3.09 -10.38 22.90
N ILE A 255 3.98 -10.74 23.84
CA ILE A 255 5.42 -10.46 23.74
C ILE A 255 6.05 -11.28 22.62
N GLU A 256 5.74 -12.58 22.54
CA GLU A 256 6.24 -13.46 21.47
C GLU A 256 5.76 -12.98 20.10
N ILE A 257 4.48 -12.59 19.99
CA ILE A 257 3.90 -12.03 18.76
C ILE A 257 4.61 -10.73 18.39
N ALA A 258 4.82 -9.81 19.35
CA ALA A 258 5.50 -8.55 19.10
C ALA A 258 6.94 -8.77 18.61
N ASN A 259 7.70 -9.63 19.28
CA ASN A 259 9.10 -9.89 18.95
C ASN A 259 9.23 -10.63 17.60
N VAL A 260 8.44 -11.67 17.37
CA VAL A 260 8.57 -12.52 16.18
C VAL A 260 7.81 -11.92 15.00
N ALA A 261 6.51 -11.65 15.15
CA ALA A 261 5.72 -11.23 14.00
C ALA A 261 5.93 -9.76 13.62
N LYS A 262 6.20 -8.87 14.60
CA LYS A 262 6.35 -7.43 14.30
C LYS A 262 7.82 -7.06 14.08
N VAL A 263 8.72 -7.33 15.04
CA VAL A 263 10.11 -6.91 14.93
C VAL A 263 10.89 -7.80 13.98
N PHE A 264 10.94 -9.10 14.22
CA PHE A 264 11.69 -10.01 13.37
C PHE A 264 11.11 -10.12 11.95
N GLY A 265 9.78 -10.21 11.84
CA GLY A 265 9.08 -10.20 10.55
C GLY A 265 9.34 -8.95 9.71
N PHE A 266 9.53 -7.78 10.35
CA PHE A 266 9.95 -6.55 9.69
C PHE A 266 11.26 -6.73 8.92
N PHE A 267 12.31 -7.27 9.55
CA PHE A 267 13.60 -7.50 8.88
C PHE A 267 13.48 -8.51 7.75
N MET A 268 12.65 -9.55 7.91
CA MET A 268 12.38 -10.53 6.85
C MET A 268 11.68 -9.89 5.65
N SER A 269 10.71 -9.01 5.87
CA SER A 269 10.05 -8.25 4.77
C SER A 269 11.03 -7.37 4.00
N ILE A 270 11.94 -6.69 4.71
CA ILE A 270 12.98 -5.88 4.07
C ILE A 270 13.91 -6.76 3.23
N ALA A 271 14.39 -7.86 3.80
CA ALA A 271 15.25 -8.81 3.09
C ALA A 271 14.58 -9.32 1.81
N GLY A 272 13.30 -9.73 1.87
CA GLY A 272 12.54 -10.13 0.70
C GLY A 272 12.43 -9.04 -0.37
N SER A 273 12.16 -7.80 0.05
CA SER A 273 12.07 -6.65 -0.85
C SER A 273 13.39 -6.35 -1.55
N LEU A 274 14.51 -6.39 -0.82
CA LEU A 274 15.86 -6.16 -1.38
C LEU A 274 16.25 -7.26 -2.37
N ILE A 275 16.03 -8.53 -2.01
CA ILE A 275 16.28 -9.69 -2.89
C ILE A 275 15.48 -9.53 -4.18
N CYS A 276 14.20 -9.21 -4.08
CA CYS A 276 13.35 -8.99 -5.24
C CYS A 276 13.85 -7.85 -6.11
N GLY A 277 14.24 -6.69 -5.52
CA GLY A 277 14.78 -5.56 -6.26
C GLY A 277 15.96 -5.94 -7.14
N VAL A 278 16.91 -6.73 -6.59
CA VAL A 278 18.05 -7.26 -7.35
C VAL A 278 17.62 -8.24 -8.46
N LEU A 279 16.68 -9.11 -8.17
CA LEU A 279 16.23 -10.12 -9.14
C LEU A 279 15.40 -9.53 -10.29
N VAL A 280 14.62 -8.47 -10.02
CA VAL A 280 13.90 -7.73 -11.08
C VAL A 280 14.89 -7.15 -12.09
N VAL A 281 15.99 -6.56 -11.62
CA VAL A 281 17.02 -6.02 -12.51
C VAL A 281 17.71 -7.13 -13.32
N LYS A 282 17.98 -8.29 -12.71
CA LYS A 282 18.69 -9.41 -13.36
C LYS A 282 17.84 -10.27 -14.29
N TRP A 283 16.59 -10.55 -13.90
CA TRP A 283 15.73 -11.56 -14.56
C TRP A 283 14.50 -10.97 -15.24
N GLY A 284 14.31 -9.64 -15.16
CA GLY A 284 13.08 -8.98 -15.59
C GLY A 284 11.93 -9.18 -14.59
N LEU A 285 10.74 -8.72 -14.93
CA LEU A 285 9.60 -8.63 -14.03
C LEU A 285 8.84 -9.96 -13.84
N MET A 286 8.64 -10.74 -14.92
CA MET A 286 7.72 -11.88 -14.89
C MET A 286 8.18 -13.03 -13.99
N ARG A 287 9.50 -13.30 -13.94
CA ARG A 287 10.05 -14.35 -13.08
C ARG A 287 9.90 -14.04 -11.59
N PRO A 288 10.28 -12.84 -11.10
CA PRO A 288 10.01 -12.46 -9.72
C PRO A 288 8.51 -12.45 -9.36
N LEU A 289 7.64 -12.00 -10.26
CA LEU A 289 6.18 -12.07 -10.04
C LEU A 289 5.69 -13.50 -9.83
N PHE A 290 6.13 -14.43 -10.66
CA PHE A 290 5.79 -15.84 -10.52
C PHE A 290 6.29 -16.42 -9.21
N ILE A 291 7.57 -16.19 -8.88
CA ILE A 291 8.18 -16.65 -7.62
C ILE A 291 7.42 -16.07 -6.42
N GLY A 292 7.09 -14.79 -6.44
CA GLY A 292 6.34 -14.11 -5.38
C GLY A 292 4.95 -14.70 -5.19
N ALA A 293 4.20 -14.92 -6.27
CA ALA A 293 2.86 -15.51 -6.21
C ALA A 293 2.88 -16.94 -5.63
N VAL A 294 3.83 -17.77 -6.06
CA VAL A 294 4.01 -19.14 -5.55
C VAL A 294 4.44 -19.12 -4.09
N ALA A 295 5.41 -18.27 -3.73
CA ALA A 295 5.93 -18.21 -2.37
C ALA A 295 4.85 -17.79 -1.37
N VAL A 296 4.04 -16.75 -1.66
CA VAL A 296 2.92 -16.33 -0.79
C VAL A 296 1.88 -17.44 -0.63
N SER A 297 1.55 -18.18 -1.69
CA SER A 297 0.60 -19.29 -1.59
C SER A 297 1.15 -20.43 -0.74
N ILE A 298 2.44 -20.75 -0.85
CA ILE A 298 3.10 -21.77 -0.04
C ILE A 298 3.16 -21.36 1.43
N THR A 299 3.44 -20.09 1.74
CA THR A 299 3.52 -19.62 3.13
C THR A 299 2.17 -19.70 3.84
N ASN A 300 1.06 -19.51 3.15
CA ASN A 300 -0.27 -19.77 3.72
C ASN A 300 -0.48 -21.23 4.10
N LEU A 301 0.09 -22.19 3.36
CA LEU A 301 0.09 -23.61 3.75
C LEU A 301 0.98 -23.88 4.97
N LEU A 302 2.04 -23.10 5.19
CA LEU A 302 2.82 -23.17 6.41
C LEU A 302 2.01 -22.71 7.63
N PHE A 303 1.16 -21.69 7.49
CA PHE A 303 0.20 -21.30 8.52
C PHE A 303 -0.83 -22.40 8.81
N ALA A 304 -1.36 -23.07 7.77
CA ALA A 304 -2.22 -24.23 7.93
C ALA A 304 -1.50 -25.32 8.73
N SER A 305 -0.23 -25.61 8.41
CA SER A 305 0.57 -26.57 9.16
C SER A 305 0.80 -26.13 10.61
N LEU A 306 1.05 -24.82 10.84
CA LEU A 306 1.25 -24.28 12.19
C LEU A 306 -0.01 -24.44 13.06
N SER A 307 -1.21 -24.35 12.46
CA SER A 307 -2.48 -24.43 13.20
C SER A 307 -2.75 -25.81 13.84
N VAL A 308 -2.06 -26.85 13.40
CA VAL A 308 -2.19 -28.24 13.94
C VAL A 308 -0.98 -28.66 14.78
N LEU A 309 0.03 -27.81 14.92
CA LEU A 309 1.23 -28.06 15.70
C LEU A 309 1.13 -27.45 17.10
N GLU A 310 1.96 -27.95 18.03
CA GLU A 310 2.11 -27.31 19.33
C GLU A 310 2.65 -25.87 19.19
N PRO A 311 2.19 -24.90 20.00
CA PRO A 311 2.61 -23.50 19.93
C PRO A 311 4.06 -23.33 20.44
N LYS A 312 5.04 -23.53 19.55
CA LYS A 312 6.46 -23.27 19.83
C LYS A 312 6.92 -22.01 19.10
N VAL A 313 7.61 -21.12 19.81
CA VAL A 313 8.13 -19.86 19.25
C VAL A 313 9.02 -20.09 18.02
N SER A 314 9.78 -21.20 18.01
CA SER A 314 10.62 -21.58 16.86
C SER A 314 9.80 -21.86 15.59
N TYR A 315 8.65 -22.54 15.72
CA TYR A 315 7.76 -22.78 14.59
C TYR A 315 7.13 -21.49 14.07
N LEU A 316 6.68 -20.64 15.00
CA LEU A 316 6.19 -19.30 14.66
C LEU A 316 7.27 -18.50 13.91
N ALA A 317 8.52 -18.50 14.39
CA ALA A 317 9.61 -17.77 13.78
C ALA A 317 9.90 -18.26 12.33
N ILE A 318 9.85 -19.57 12.09
CA ILE A 318 10.04 -20.13 10.74
C ILE A 318 8.91 -19.68 9.79
N VAL A 319 7.66 -19.80 10.22
CA VAL A 319 6.50 -19.43 9.40
C VAL A 319 6.50 -17.92 9.13
N ILE A 320 6.73 -17.10 10.14
CA ILE A 320 6.83 -15.63 10.00
C ILE A 320 8.01 -15.22 9.11
N SER A 321 9.16 -15.93 9.20
CA SER A 321 10.30 -15.67 8.29
C SER A 321 9.91 -15.90 6.84
N ALA A 322 9.33 -17.05 6.54
CA ALA A 322 8.91 -17.40 5.20
C ALA A 322 7.84 -16.44 4.67
N ASP A 323 6.83 -16.14 5.48
CA ASP A 323 5.71 -15.29 5.11
C ASP A 323 6.15 -13.85 4.84
N ASN A 324 6.85 -13.22 5.77
CA ASN A 324 7.27 -11.84 5.61
C ASN A 324 8.33 -11.66 4.51
N LEU A 325 9.21 -12.65 4.32
CA LEU A 325 10.17 -12.63 3.22
C LEU A 325 9.47 -12.74 1.87
N SER A 326 8.52 -13.68 1.72
CA SER A 326 7.74 -13.84 0.49
C SER A 326 6.80 -12.67 0.25
N GLY A 327 6.16 -12.12 1.29
CA GLY A 327 5.29 -10.95 1.21
C GLY A 327 6.04 -9.69 0.78
N GLY A 328 7.22 -9.42 1.35
CA GLY A 328 8.09 -8.33 0.94
C GLY A 328 8.59 -8.47 -0.49
N PHE A 329 8.97 -9.69 -0.87
CA PHE A 329 9.39 -10.04 -2.23
C PHE A 329 8.25 -9.82 -3.24
N ALA A 330 7.08 -10.41 -2.99
CA ALA A 330 5.92 -10.31 -3.88
C ALA A 330 5.43 -8.86 -4.01
N ALA A 331 5.39 -8.10 -2.91
CA ALA A 331 5.00 -6.69 -2.92
C ALA A 331 5.91 -5.85 -3.82
N THR A 332 7.23 -6.04 -3.72
CA THR A 332 8.21 -5.29 -4.54
C THR A 332 8.08 -5.64 -6.03
N ALA A 333 7.97 -6.93 -6.38
CA ALA A 333 7.77 -7.37 -7.76
C ALA A 333 6.48 -6.78 -8.33
N PHE A 334 5.41 -6.78 -7.55
CA PHE A 334 4.10 -6.31 -8.00
C PHE A 334 4.04 -4.80 -8.15
N ILE A 335 4.65 -4.03 -7.25
CA ILE A 335 4.79 -2.58 -7.37
C ILE A 335 5.57 -2.23 -8.64
N ALA A 336 6.65 -2.94 -8.94
CA ALA A 336 7.43 -2.75 -10.16
C ALA A 336 6.59 -3.09 -11.42
N TYR A 337 5.78 -4.16 -11.36
CA TYR A 337 4.86 -4.52 -12.44
C TYR A 337 3.78 -3.47 -12.69
N LEU A 338 3.10 -2.98 -11.65
CA LEU A 338 2.11 -1.91 -11.80
C LEU A 338 2.73 -0.66 -12.43
N SER A 339 3.98 -0.36 -12.05
CA SER A 339 4.73 0.77 -12.59
C SER A 339 5.02 0.60 -14.09
N SER A 340 5.38 -0.61 -14.53
CA SER A 340 5.68 -0.90 -15.94
C SER A 340 4.45 -0.81 -16.85
N LEU A 341 3.25 -1.03 -16.33
CA LEU A 341 1.99 -0.90 -17.06
C LEU A 341 1.56 0.55 -17.28
N THR A 342 2.11 1.46 -16.49
CA THR A 342 1.65 2.85 -16.40
C THR A 342 2.26 3.69 -17.51
N ASN A 343 1.43 4.44 -18.25
CA ASN A 343 1.89 5.43 -19.21
C ASN A 343 2.35 6.70 -18.49
N ARG A 344 3.52 7.22 -18.84
CA ARG A 344 4.08 8.45 -18.26
C ARG A 344 3.18 9.69 -18.47
N ALA A 345 2.32 9.69 -19.49
CA ALA A 345 1.34 10.75 -19.72
C ALA A 345 0.19 10.79 -18.68
N TYR A 346 -0.13 9.63 -18.06
CA TYR A 346 -1.26 9.46 -17.13
C TYR A 346 -0.85 8.74 -15.86
N THR A 347 0.37 9.01 -15.37
CA THR A 347 1.03 8.21 -14.35
C THR A 347 0.19 8.07 -13.07
N ALA A 348 -0.28 9.19 -12.51
CA ALA A 348 -1.01 9.17 -11.25
C ALA A 348 -2.35 8.43 -11.39
N THR A 349 -3.11 8.71 -12.44
CA THR A 349 -4.43 8.11 -12.64
C THR A 349 -4.36 6.61 -12.90
N GLN A 350 -3.48 6.17 -13.82
CA GLN A 350 -3.35 4.75 -14.14
C GLN A 350 -2.80 3.95 -12.97
N TYR A 351 -1.76 4.45 -12.29
CA TYR A 351 -1.22 3.74 -11.13
C TYR A 351 -2.21 3.70 -9.95
N ALA A 352 -2.97 4.78 -9.72
CA ALA A 352 -4.01 4.80 -8.70
C ALA A 352 -5.13 3.80 -9.02
N LEU A 353 -5.54 3.67 -10.29
CA LEU A 353 -6.50 2.63 -10.71
C LEU A 353 -5.99 1.24 -10.36
N PHE A 354 -4.75 0.92 -10.75
CA PHE A 354 -4.17 -0.40 -10.51
C PHE A 354 -4.02 -0.69 -9.00
N SER A 355 -3.50 0.26 -8.23
CA SER A 355 -3.31 0.10 -6.79
C SER A 355 -4.63 0.02 -6.01
N SER A 356 -5.67 0.71 -6.47
CA SER A 356 -7.02 0.59 -5.92
C SER A 356 -7.63 -0.78 -6.23
N LEU A 357 -7.53 -1.23 -7.48
CA LEU A 357 -8.01 -2.55 -7.90
C LEU A 357 -7.30 -3.69 -7.18
N MET A 358 -6.00 -3.55 -6.92
CA MET A 358 -5.19 -4.51 -6.17
C MET A 358 -5.75 -4.78 -4.76
N THR A 359 -6.31 -3.77 -4.09
CA THR A 359 -6.69 -3.88 -2.67
C THR A 359 -8.18 -4.10 -2.45
N LEU A 360 -9.05 -3.61 -3.34
CA LEU A 360 -10.50 -3.67 -3.17
C LEU A 360 -11.05 -5.10 -3.04
N PRO A 361 -10.74 -6.06 -3.95
CA PRO A 361 -11.27 -7.42 -3.85
C PRO A 361 -10.80 -8.13 -2.59
N GLY A 362 -9.51 -7.94 -2.24
CA GLY A 362 -8.94 -8.51 -1.02
C GLY A 362 -9.63 -8.00 0.25
N LYS A 363 -9.87 -6.68 0.35
CA LYS A 363 -10.59 -6.08 1.49
C LYS A 363 -12.04 -6.52 1.57
N PHE A 364 -12.70 -6.71 0.43
CA PHE A 364 -14.06 -7.23 0.41
C PHE A 364 -14.12 -8.68 0.89
N ILE A 365 -13.29 -9.56 0.33
CA ILE A 365 -13.25 -10.98 0.68
C ILE A 365 -12.78 -11.20 2.12
N SER A 366 -11.82 -10.42 2.59
CA SER A 366 -11.31 -10.54 3.96
C SER A 366 -12.38 -10.28 5.03
N GLY A 367 -13.45 -9.55 4.71
CA GLY A 367 -14.61 -9.42 5.59
C GLY A 367 -15.30 -10.74 5.94
N PHE A 368 -15.16 -11.75 5.09
CA PHE A 368 -15.71 -13.10 5.31
C PHE A 368 -14.73 -14.05 6.01
N SER A 369 -13.49 -13.65 6.24
CA SER A 369 -12.44 -14.51 6.82
C SER A 369 -12.84 -15.08 8.18
N GLY A 370 -13.44 -14.26 9.05
CA GLY A 370 -13.92 -14.71 10.36
C GLY A 370 -15.01 -15.78 10.28
N LEU A 371 -15.94 -15.64 9.32
CA LEU A 371 -16.98 -16.66 9.10
C LEU A 371 -16.39 -18.01 8.68
N VAL A 372 -15.33 -18.00 7.88
CA VAL A 372 -14.65 -19.25 7.49
C VAL A 372 -13.96 -19.88 8.70
N VAL A 373 -13.28 -19.08 9.53
CA VAL A 373 -12.63 -19.58 10.75
C VAL A 373 -13.65 -20.13 11.74
N ASP A 374 -14.76 -19.42 11.97
CA ASP A 374 -15.79 -19.84 12.93
C ASP A 374 -16.48 -21.14 12.52
N ASN A 375 -16.69 -21.38 11.23
CA ASN A 375 -17.39 -22.55 10.73
C ASN A 375 -16.48 -23.76 10.42
N PHE A 376 -15.23 -23.50 10.03
CA PHE A 376 -14.35 -24.57 9.51
C PHE A 376 -13.01 -24.65 10.27
N GLY A 377 -12.63 -23.62 11.03
CA GLY A 377 -11.36 -23.57 11.74
C GLY A 377 -10.22 -22.91 10.95
N TYR A 378 -9.05 -22.78 11.62
CA TYR A 378 -7.89 -22.08 11.06
C TYR A 378 -7.18 -22.90 9.97
N PHE A 379 -7.14 -24.22 10.09
CA PHE A 379 -6.47 -25.06 9.08
C PHE A 379 -7.12 -24.86 7.70
N GLU A 380 -8.42 -25.06 7.63
CA GLU A 380 -9.21 -24.91 6.41
C GLU A 380 -9.17 -23.48 5.90
N PHE A 381 -9.21 -22.49 6.79
CA PHE A 381 -9.08 -21.08 6.43
C PHE A 381 -7.76 -20.79 5.70
N PHE A 382 -6.62 -21.25 6.22
CA PHE A 382 -5.33 -21.00 5.58
C PHE A 382 -5.16 -21.80 4.29
N VAL A 383 -5.73 -22.99 4.19
CA VAL A 383 -5.79 -23.76 2.91
C VAL A 383 -6.59 -22.98 1.86
N VAL A 384 -7.78 -22.47 2.23
CA VAL A 384 -8.58 -21.61 1.33
C VAL A 384 -7.80 -20.37 0.93
N ALA A 385 -7.15 -19.69 1.88
CA ALA A 385 -6.31 -18.52 1.59
C ALA A 385 -5.18 -18.85 0.61
N ALA A 386 -4.52 -20.00 0.75
CA ALA A 386 -3.52 -20.48 -0.20
C ALA A 386 -4.12 -20.71 -1.61
N MET A 387 -5.30 -21.32 -1.68
CA MET A 387 -6.00 -21.58 -2.95
C MET A 387 -6.41 -20.28 -3.67
N LEU A 388 -6.70 -19.21 -2.94
CA LEU A 388 -6.95 -17.89 -3.51
C LEU A 388 -5.74 -17.32 -4.27
N GLY A 389 -4.54 -17.83 -4.05
CA GLY A 389 -3.35 -17.48 -4.82
C GLY A 389 -3.22 -18.20 -6.17
N ILE A 390 -3.93 -19.33 -6.38
CA ILE A 390 -3.82 -20.12 -7.61
C ILE A 390 -4.20 -19.30 -8.87
N PRO A 391 -5.30 -18.54 -8.90
CA PRO A 391 -5.61 -17.70 -10.06
C PRO A 391 -4.49 -16.75 -10.44
N ALA A 392 -3.81 -16.14 -9.46
CA ALA A 392 -2.68 -15.25 -9.71
C ALA A 392 -1.50 -15.99 -10.34
N ILE A 393 -1.18 -17.20 -9.85
CA ILE A 393 -0.11 -18.05 -10.41
C ILE A 393 -0.41 -18.41 -11.86
N LEU A 394 -1.63 -18.83 -12.18
CA LEU A 394 -2.05 -19.18 -13.53
C LEU A 394 -1.98 -17.97 -14.47
N LEU A 395 -2.45 -16.82 -14.01
CA LEU A 395 -2.46 -15.59 -14.80
C LEU A 395 -1.04 -15.06 -15.08
N VAL A 396 -0.11 -15.10 -14.12
CA VAL A 396 1.27 -14.68 -14.38
C VAL A 396 1.98 -15.60 -15.36
N VAL A 397 1.73 -16.93 -15.31
CA VAL A 397 2.27 -17.87 -16.31
C VAL A 397 1.72 -17.56 -17.70
N TRP A 398 0.41 -17.30 -17.79
CA TRP A 398 -0.21 -16.95 -19.06
C TRP A 398 0.34 -15.63 -19.61
N LEU A 399 0.42 -14.58 -18.78
CA LEU A 399 0.97 -13.26 -19.16
C LEU A 399 2.43 -13.36 -19.61
N SER A 400 3.25 -14.13 -18.89
CA SER A 400 4.65 -14.35 -19.26
C SER A 400 4.80 -15.02 -20.64
N ARG A 401 3.98 -16.03 -20.95
CA ARG A 401 3.98 -16.66 -22.27
C ARG A 401 3.52 -15.72 -23.37
N TYR A 402 2.51 -14.89 -23.07
CA TYR A 402 1.99 -13.90 -24.01
C TYR A 402 3.05 -12.84 -24.37
N GLU A 403 3.79 -12.29 -23.36
CA GLU A 403 4.88 -11.36 -23.61
C GLU A 403 6.00 -11.99 -24.47
N GLN A 404 6.39 -13.21 -24.15
CA GLN A 404 7.41 -13.93 -24.92
C GLN A 404 6.99 -14.14 -26.39
N ALA A 405 5.72 -14.48 -26.63
CA ALA A 405 5.18 -14.63 -27.96
C ALA A 405 5.17 -13.30 -28.74
N GLN A 406 4.85 -12.19 -28.08
CA GLN A 406 4.92 -10.86 -28.70
C GLN A 406 6.35 -10.44 -29.06
N LEU A 407 7.32 -10.69 -28.17
CA LEU A 407 8.73 -10.41 -28.45
C LEU A 407 9.27 -11.25 -29.61
N ALA A 408 8.85 -12.51 -29.72
CA ALA A 408 9.23 -13.40 -30.80
C ALA A 408 8.58 -13.05 -32.17
N SER A 409 7.48 -12.29 -32.16
CA SER A 409 6.77 -11.85 -33.38
C SER A 409 7.20 -10.46 -33.89
N GLN A 410 8.05 -9.76 -33.16
CA GLN A 410 8.66 -8.51 -33.63
C GLN A 410 9.87 -8.85 -34.51
N PRO A 411 9.91 -8.34 -35.75
CA PRO A 411 10.97 -8.67 -36.72
C PRO A 411 12.34 -8.13 -36.30
#